data_865f64f5effefa887e63af592cb8dba6
#
_entry.id   865f64f5effefa887e63af592cb8dba6
#
_cell.length_a   1.000
_cell.length_b   1.000
_cell.length_c   1.000
_cell.angle_alpha   90.00
_cell.angle_beta   90.00
_cell.angle_gamma   90.00
#
_symmetry.space_group_name_H-M   'P 1'
#
loop_
_entity.id
_entity.type
_entity.pdbx_description
1 polymer ?
#
loop_
_entity_poly.entity_id
_entity_poly.type
_entity_poly.pdbx_seq_one_letter_code
_entity_poly.pdbx_strand_id
1 'polypeptide(L)'
;MKKINIPQFSAIAFLLILSSCNGSYWKNDQMKKAIATTSFSNPDTTCKVYRLDDSYPGEGKKQNGNSLHGYEIISDFIALKSNSWKELSSIIEDYDTYLRNAIPKDCLFRPGVAFCFSDQQNQVDLLVCFSCNELRYYQGGKVVGQSYFKSQKLRSLVQGLFPKDEKIQKL
;
A
#
# COMPACT_ATOMS: atom_id res chain seq x y z
N MET A 1 63.78 40.56 -20.09
CA MET A 1 62.90 39.50 -20.52
C MET A 1 61.96 39.15 -19.33
N LYS A 2 60.69 39.59 -19.34
CA LYS A 2 59.73 39.35 -18.28
C LYS A 2 58.95 38.06 -18.64
N LYS A 3 58.97 37.06 -17.74
CA LYS A 3 58.17 35.85 -17.86
C LYS A 3 56.73 36.16 -17.44
N ILE A 4 55.82 35.93 -18.34
CA ILE A 4 54.32 36.03 -18.07
C ILE A 4 53.88 34.68 -17.50
N ASN A 5 53.44 34.72 -16.25
CA ASN A 5 52.77 33.57 -15.62
C ASN A 5 51.31 33.54 -16.05
N ILE A 6 50.89 32.48 -16.74
CA ILE A 6 49.53 32.20 -17.09
C ILE A 6 48.90 31.42 -15.94
N PRO A 7 47.79 31.89 -15.32
CA PRO A 7 47.11 31.11 -14.29
C PRO A 7 46.38 29.92 -14.92
N GLN A 8 46.64 28.73 -14.39
CA GLN A 8 45.87 27.53 -14.70
C GLN A 8 44.43 27.69 -14.23
N PHE A 9 43.50 27.82 -15.19
CA PHE A 9 42.09 27.68 -14.93
C PHE A 9 41.78 26.21 -14.62
N SER A 10 41.56 25.91 -13.34
CA SER A 10 41.00 24.62 -12.89
C SER A 10 39.59 24.50 -13.40
N ALA A 11 39.39 23.64 -14.39
CA ALA A 11 38.08 23.26 -14.88
C ALA A 11 37.37 22.42 -13.80
N ILE A 12 36.57 23.08 -13.00
CA ILE A 12 35.61 22.40 -12.11
C ILE A 12 34.54 21.79 -13.02
N ALA A 13 34.73 20.50 -13.31
CA ALA A 13 33.68 19.69 -13.94
C ALA A 13 32.49 19.59 -12.99
N PHE A 14 31.48 20.38 -13.27
CA PHE A 14 30.16 20.29 -12.59
C PHE A 14 29.50 19.00 -13.09
N LEU A 15 29.73 17.92 -12.33
CA LEU A 15 28.99 16.66 -12.52
C LEU A 15 27.51 16.95 -12.12
N LEU A 16 26.70 17.31 -13.09
CA LEU A 16 25.25 17.25 -12.97
C LEU A 16 24.88 15.78 -12.80
N ILE A 17 24.76 15.35 -11.54
CA ILE A 17 24.09 14.11 -11.18
C ILE A 17 22.62 14.33 -11.54
N LEU A 18 22.25 13.92 -12.73
CA LEU A 18 20.87 13.72 -13.12
C LEU A 18 20.36 12.56 -12.25
N SER A 19 19.87 12.90 -11.07
CA SER A 19 18.99 12.00 -10.33
C SER A 19 17.73 11.84 -11.17
N SER A 20 17.82 10.93 -12.14
CA SER A 20 16.63 10.40 -12.81
C SER A 20 15.76 9.80 -11.72
N CYS A 21 14.68 10.46 -11.40
CA CYS A 21 13.63 9.96 -10.54
C CYS A 21 13.02 8.68 -11.16
N ASN A 22 13.69 7.55 -10.94
CA ASN A 22 13.11 6.23 -11.16
C ASN A 22 12.11 5.94 -10.04
N GLY A 23 11.02 6.73 -9.98
CA GLY A 23 9.95 6.58 -8.98
C GLY A 23 9.24 5.22 -9.00
N SER A 24 9.43 4.41 -10.07
CA SER A 24 8.86 3.07 -10.15
C SER A 24 9.72 2.01 -9.42
N TYR A 25 11.04 2.19 -9.38
CA TYR A 25 11.95 1.23 -8.72
C TYR A 25 11.81 1.26 -7.20
N TRP A 26 11.65 2.44 -6.63
CA TRP A 26 11.43 2.64 -5.19
C TRP A 26 10.17 1.96 -4.67
N LYS A 27 9.09 2.01 -5.41
CA LYS A 27 7.81 1.39 -5.02
C LYS A 27 7.90 -0.12 -4.89
N ASN A 28 8.70 -0.78 -5.74
CA ASN A 28 8.83 -2.25 -5.71
C ASN A 28 9.63 -2.77 -4.51
N ASP A 29 10.71 -2.10 -4.11
CA ASP A 29 11.52 -2.52 -2.96
C ASP A 29 10.82 -2.24 -1.63
N GLN A 30 10.11 -1.11 -1.54
CA GLN A 30 9.26 -0.82 -0.38
C GLN A 30 8.12 -1.83 -0.26
N MET A 31 7.51 -2.23 -1.37
CA MET A 31 6.47 -3.26 -1.38
C MET A 31 6.99 -4.61 -0.93
N LYS A 32 8.13 -5.07 -1.45
CA LYS A 32 8.76 -6.33 -1.01
C LYS A 32 9.04 -6.32 0.49
N LYS A 33 9.57 -5.21 1.02
CA LYS A 33 9.82 -5.04 2.44
C LYS A 33 8.53 -5.05 3.24
N ALA A 34 7.49 -4.34 2.79
CA ALA A 34 6.19 -4.31 3.45
C ALA A 34 5.53 -5.69 3.45
N ILE A 35 5.58 -6.44 2.34
CA ILE A 35 5.08 -7.82 2.27
C ILE A 35 5.86 -8.73 3.22
N ALA A 36 7.17 -8.63 3.25
CA ALA A 36 8.00 -9.42 4.17
C ALA A 36 7.67 -9.15 5.65
N THR A 37 7.27 -7.91 6.00
CA THR A 37 6.86 -7.56 7.37
C THR A 37 5.46 -8.04 7.74
N THR A 38 4.60 -8.45 6.78
CA THR A 38 3.30 -9.05 7.08
C THR A 38 3.42 -10.45 7.67
N SER A 39 4.62 -11.07 7.59
CA SER A 39 4.93 -12.38 8.20
C SER A 39 3.90 -13.47 7.90
N PHE A 40 3.45 -13.58 6.62
CA PHE A 40 2.46 -14.58 6.21
C PHE A 40 2.85 -16.02 6.58
N SER A 41 4.15 -16.31 6.68
CA SER A 41 4.69 -17.60 7.08
C SER A 41 4.74 -17.80 8.59
N ASN A 42 4.52 -16.77 9.41
CA ASN A 42 4.49 -16.90 10.86
C ASN A 42 3.12 -17.46 11.31
N PRO A 43 3.06 -18.64 11.96
CA PRO A 43 1.80 -19.26 12.38
C PRO A 43 1.03 -18.44 13.44
N ASP A 44 1.73 -17.56 14.16
CA ASP A 44 1.13 -16.71 15.19
C ASP A 44 0.51 -15.43 14.61
N THR A 45 0.71 -15.15 13.32
CA THR A 45 0.12 -13.99 12.67
C THR A 45 -1.38 -14.17 12.48
N THR A 46 -2.14 -13.20 12.95
CA THR A 46 -3.59 -13.12 12.75
C THR A 46 -3.92 -12.00 11.78
N CYS A 47 -5.08 -12.12 11.10
CA CYS A 47 -5.58 -11.05 10.25
C CYS A 47 -7.04 -10.76 10.57
N LYS A 48 -7.32 -9.50 10.87
CA LYS A 48 -8.67 -8.94 10.98
C LYS A 48 -8.98 -8.12 9.75
N VAL A 49 -10.15 -8.36 9.14
CA VAL A 49 -10.59 -7.64 7.95
C VAL A 49 -11.73 -6.71 8.33
N TYR A 50 -11.64 -5.46 7.92
CA TYR A 50 -12.61 -4.43 8.20
C TYR A 50 -13.15 -3.83 6.90
N ARG A 51 -14.41 -3.46 6.93
CA ARG A 51 -15.03 -2.56 5.97
C ARG A 51 -14.77 -1.12 6.40
N LEU A 52 -14.26 -0.30 5.47
CA LEU A 52 -14.03 1.12 5.71
C LEU A 52 -15.05 1.95 4.95
N ASP A 53 -15.41 3.10 5.49
CA ASP A 53 -16.13 4.12 4.73
C ASP A 53 -15.19 4.67 3.64
N ASP A 54 -15.61 4.56 2.39
CA ASP A 54 -14.86 5.00 1.22
C ASP A 54 -14.99 6.52 0.93
N SER A 55 -15.52 7.30 1.87
CA SER A 55 -15.45 8.76 1.85
C SER A 55 -14.03 9.24 2.18
N TYR A 56 -13.69 10.44 1.71
CA TYR A 56 -12.37 11.01 2.02
C TYR A 56 -12.31 11.46 3.47
N PRO A 57 -11.19 11.24 4.20
CA PRO A 57 -11.02 11.73 5.56
C PRO A 57 -11.24 13.24 5.64
N GLY A 58 -12.16 13.68 6.50
CA GLY A 58 -12.48 15.10 6.66
C GLY A 58 -13.64 15.62 5.79
N GLU A 59 -14.25 14.82 4.91
CA GLU A 59 -15.46 15.19 4.18
C GLU A 59 -16.71 15.20 5.09
N GLY A 60 -16.77 16.16 6.02
CA GLY A 60 -18.03 16.56 6.68
C GLY A 60 -18.66 15.59 7.67
N LYS A 61 -18.13 14.39 7.85
CA LYS A 61 -18.64 13.42 8.83
C LYS A 61 -17.88 13.51 10.13
N LYS A 62 -18.60 13.62 11.25
CA LYS A 62 -18.01 13.38 12.57
C LYS A 62 -17.55 11.92 12.58
N GLN A 63 -16.24 11.71 12.70
CA GLN A 63 -15.71 10.36 12.90
C GLN A 63 -16.26 9.82 14.22
N ASN A 64 -17.00 8.71 14.17
CA ASN A 64 -17.61 8.08 15.33
C ASN A 64 -16.62 7.34 16.24
N GLY A 65 -15.36 7.78 16.28
CA GLY A 65 -14.34 7.30 17.21
C GLY A 65 -13.60 6.02 16.82
N ASN A 66 -14.10 5.24 15.87
CA ASN A 66 -13.45 4.02 15.43
C ASN A 66 -12.91 4.19 14.01
N SER A 67 -11.64 4.54 13.89
CA SER A 67 -11.01 4.81 12.59
C SER A 67 -9.65 4.12 12.47
N LEU A 68 -9.28 3.75 11.24
CA LEU A 68 -8.01 3.17 10.87
C LEU A 68 -7.31 4.10 9.86
N HIS A 69 -6.18 4.68 10.23
CA HIS A 69 -5.43 5.64 9.40
C HIS A 69 -6.27 6.81 8.85
N GLY A 70 -7.26 7.27 9.64
CA GLY A 70 -8.16 8.36 9.28
C GLY A 70 -9.42 7.94 8.51
N TYR A 71 -9.58 6.67 8.17
CA TYR A 71 -10.78 6.11 7.54
C TYR A 71 -11.69 5.47 8.58
N GLU A 72 -12.98 5.79 8.55
CA GLU A 72 -13.96 5.25 9.50
C GLU A 72 -14.16 3.75 9.28
N ILE A 73 -14.14 2.96 10.36
CA ILE A 73 -14.48 1.55 10.35
C ILE A 73 -16.02 1.44 10.46
N ILE A 74 -16.65 0.81 9.46
CA ILE A 74 -18.11 0.70 9.36
C ILE A 74 -18.65 -0.74 9.52
N SER A 75 -17.80 -1.68 9.92
CA SER A 75 -18.20 -3.07 10.20
C SER A 75 -17.50 -3.59 11.43
N ASP A 76 -18.06 -4.67 11.99
CA ASP A 76 -17.27 -5.56 12.84
C ASP A 76 -16.14 -6.20 12.03
N PHE A 77 -15.12 -6.69 12.71
CA PHE A 77 -14.04 -7.39 12.02
C PHE A 77 -14.43 -8.81 11.63
N ILE A 78 -13.89 -9.25 10.50
CA ILE A 78 -13.91 -10.65 10.09
C ILE A 78 -12.52 -11.23 10.38
N ALA A 79 -12.43 -12.24 11.26
CA ALA A 79 -11.19 -12.98 11.44
C ALA A 79 -10.95 -13.87 10.21
N LEU A 80 -9.80 -13.71 9.57
CA LEU A 80 -9.50 -14.44 8.35
C LEU A 80 -9.22 -15.92 8.67
N LYS A 81 -10.00 -16.81 8.04
CA LYS A 81 -9.87 -18.27 8.22
C LYS A 81 -8.76 -18.83 7.33
N SER A 82 -8.30 -20.04 7.63
CA SER A 82 -7.18 -20.69 6.96
C SER A 82 -7.22 -20.69 5.42
N ASN A 83 -8.39 -20.92 4.82
CA ASN A 83 -8.52 -20.92 3.35
C ASN A 83 -8.37 -19.51 2.77
N SER A 84 -9.10 -18.54 3.33
CA SER A 84 -9.00 -17.13 2.89
C SER A 84 -7.64 -16.52 3.22
N TRP A 85 -6.99 -16.99 4.29
CA TRP A 85 -5.60 -16.64 4.60
C TRP A 85 -4.65 -17.10 3.49
N LYS A 86 -4.71 -18.38 3.10
CA LYS A 86 -3.90 -18.93 2.00
C LYS A 86 -4.15 -18.22 0.68
N GLU A 87 -5.42 -17.90 0.40
CA GLU A 87 -5.78 -17.17 -0.80
C GLU A 87 -5.21 -15.74 -0.77
N LEU A 88 -5.38 -15.01 0.34
CA LEU A 88 -4.83 -13.67 0.50
C LEU A 88 -3.31 -13.66 0.39
N SER A 89 -2.60 -14.57 1.10
CA SER A 89 -1.15 -14.65 1.02
C SER A 89 -0.68 -14.94 -0.41
N SER A 90 -1.34 -15.86 -1.11
CA SER A 90 -1.00 -16.15 -2.51
C SER A 90 -1.18 -14.95 -3.44
N ILE A 91 -2.20 -14.10 -3.20
CA ILE A 91 -2.42 -12.87 -3.96
C ILE A 91 -1.36 -11.83 -3.66
N ILE A 92 -1.05 -11.63 -2.37
CA ILE A 92 -0.13 -10.59 -1.92
C ILE A 92 1.32 -10.93 -2.23
N GLU A 93 1.70 -12.20 -2.16
CA GLU A 93 3.05 -12.67 -2.46
C GLU A 93 3.30 -12.86 -3.96
N ASP A 94 2.22 -12.93 -4.76
CA ASP A 94 2.32 -13.01 -6.23
C ASP A 94 2.78 -11.67 -6.80
N TYR A 95 4.00 -11.66 -7.33
CA TYR A 95 4.60 -10.46 -7.93
C TYR A 95 3.77 -9.91 -9.10
N ASP A 96 3.06 -10.75 -9.82
CA ASP A 96 2.20 -10.34 -10.94
C ASP A 96 0.90 -9.66 -10.51
N THR A 97 0.60 -9.67 -9.22
CA THR A 97 -0.48 -8.87 -8.63
C THR A 97 -0.20 -7.36 -8.78
N TYR A 98 1.06 -6.94 -8.76
CA TYR A 98 1.46 -5.54 -8.74
C TYR A 98 1.76 -5.00 -10.15
N LEU A 99 1.28 -3.77 -10.42
CA LEU A 99 1.53 -3.08 -11.68
C LEU A 99 2.83 -2.26 -11.58
N ARG A 100 3.91 -2.76 -12.18
CA ARG A 100 5.27 -2.19 -12.06
C ARG A 100 5.42 -0.80 -12.68
N ASN A 101 4.76 -0.56 -13.81
CA ASN A 101 4.90 0.65 -14.63
C ASN A 101 3.58 1.41 -14.73
N ALA A 102 2.75 1.35 -13.68
CA ALA A 102 1.50 2.08 -13.70
C ALA A 102 1.77 3.59 -13.69
N ILE A 103 1.17 4.29 -14.65
CA ILE A 103 1.15 5.74 -14.65
C ILE A 103 0.30 6.18 -13.44
N PRO A 104 0.80 7.11 -12.61
CA PRO A 104 0.02 7.67 -11.52
C PRO A 104 -1.32 8.19 -12.04
N LYS A 105 -2.40 7.75 -11.40
CA LYS A 105 -3.74 8.21 -11.73
C LYS A 105 -4.09 9.38 -10.83
N ASP A 106 -4.77 10.37 -11.36
CA ASP A 106 -5.44 11.41 -10.59
C ASP A 106 -6.68 10.82 -9.89
N CYS A 107 -6.43 9.98 -8.91
CA CYS A 107 -7.46 9.26 -8.17
C CYS A 107 -7.22 9.43 -6.68
N LEU A 108 -8.21 9.96 -5.98
CA LEU A 108 -8.16 10.04 -4.52
C LEU A 108 -8.21 8.63 -3.92
N PHE A 109 -7.21 8.30 -3.12
CA PHE A 109 -7.17 7.03 -2.42
C PHE A 109 -8.29 6.97 -1.38
N ARG A 110 -9.31 6.16 -1.64
CA ARG A 110 -10.48 5.91 -0.79
C ARG A 110 -10.60 4.41 -0.56
N PRO A 111 -9.92 3.86 0.45
CA PRO A 111 -9.95 2.43 0.71
C PRO A 111 -11.31 2.02 1.25
N GLY A 112 -11.87 0.97 0.68
CA GLY A 112 -13.11 0.39 1.14
C GLY A 112 -12.92 -0.81 2.06
N VAL A 113 -11.70 -1.37 2.12
CA VAL A 113 -11.36 -2.56 2.91
C VAL A 113 -9.97 -2.43 3.49
N ALA A 114 -9.80 -2.91 4.72
CA ALA A 114 -8.51 -3.05 5.37
C ALA A 114 -8.27 -4.49 5.85
N PHE A 115 -7.06 -4.99 5.66
CA PHE A 115 -6.53 -6.21 6.25
C PHE A 115 -5.49 -5.83 7.30
N CYS A 116 -5.76 -6.11 8.56
CA CYS A 116 -4.89 -5.78 9.69
C CYS A 116 -4.20 -7.04 10.16
N PHE A 117 -2.92 -7.15 9.83
CA PHE A 117 -2.05 -8.25 10.23
C PHE A 117 -1.40 -7.92 11.56
N SER A 118 -1.44 -8.84 12.49
CA SER A 118 -0.76 -8.67 13.78
C SER A 118 -0.14 -9.99 14.25
N ASP A 119 1.06 -9.89 14.75
CA ASP A 119 1.75 -10.91 15.55
C ASP A 119 2.13 -10.33 16.92
N GLN A 120 2.94 -11.06 17.69
CA GLN A 120 3.35 -10.62 19.03
C GLN A 120 4.18 -9.34 19.05
N GLN A 121 4.78 -8.94 17.94
CA GLN A 121 5.76 -7.86 17.88
C GLN A 121 5.40 -6.75 16.87
N ASN A 122 4.61 -7.09 15.85
CA ASN A 122 4.37 -6.21 14.72
C ASN A 122 2.88 -6.10 14.37
N GLN A 123 2.49 -4.92 13.92
CA GLN A 123 1.21 -4.71 13.25
C GLN A 123 1.47 -4.04 11.90
N VAL A 124 0.86 -4.60 10.85
CA VAL A 124 0.87 -4.05 9.50
C VAL A 124 -0.55 -4.02 8.98
N ASP A 125 -0.98 -2.87 8.48
CA ASP A 125 -2.32 -2.71 7.93
C ASP A 125 -2.23 -2.49 6.42
N LEU A 126 -2.93 -3.31 5.66
CA LEU A 126 -3.08 -3.19 4.21
C LEU A 126 -4.44 -2.58 3.89
N LEU A 127 -4.45 -1.35 3.39
CA LEU A 127 -5.65 -0.67 2.93
C LEU A 127 -5.79 -0.81 1.41
N VAL A 128 -6.99 -1.16 0.96
CA VAL A 128 -7.29 -1.46 -0.44
C VAL A 128 -8.33 -0.49 -1.00
N CYS A 129 -7.94 0.27 -2.02
CA CYS A 129 -8.82 1.12 -2.81
C CYS A 129 -9.10 0.47 -4.16
N PHE A 130 -10.30 -0.08 -4.34
CA PHE A 130 -10.68 -0.73 -5.60
C PHE A 130 -11.00 0.25 -6.73
N SER A 131 -11.48 1.46 -6.42
CA SER A 131 -11.74 2.49 -7.43
C SER A 131 -10.47 3.00 -8.11
N CYS A 132 -9.37 3.11 -7.34
CA CYS A 132 -8.06 3.49 -7.87
C CYS A 132 -7.23 2.29 -8.33
N ASN A 133 -7.60 1.07 -7.95
CA ASN A 133 -6.74 -0.12 -8.01
C ASN A 133 -5.38 0.13 -7.31
N GLU A 134 -5.43 0.75 -6.14
CA GLU A 134 -4.26 1.09 -5.34
C GLU A 134 -4.37 0.46 -3.96
N LEU A 135 -3.24 -0.02 -3.45
CA LEU A 135 -3.11 -0.50 -2.09
C LEU A 135 -1.95 0.19 -1.39
N ARG A 136 -2.10 0.36 -0.08
CA ARG A 136 -1.11 0.96 0.80
C ARG A 136 -0.90 0.11 2.04
N TYR A 137 0.36 -0.10 2.37
CA TYR A 137 0.79 -0.75 3.61
C TYR A 137 1.16 0.31 4.63
N TYR A 138 0.62 0.15 5.83
CA TYR A 138 0.92 1.01 6.97
C TYR A 138 1.59 0.20 8.07
N GLN A 139 2.60 0.80 8.70
CA GLN A 139 3.24 0.29 9.90
C GLN A 139 3.58 1.48 10.80
N GLY A 140 3.23 1.39 12.10
CA GLY A 140 3.42 2.50 13.02
C GLY A 140 2.76 3.81 12.58
N GLY A 141 1.59 3.74 11.93
CA GLY A 141 0.84 4.90 11.43
C GLY A 141 1.40 5.55 10.15
N LYS A 142 2.46 5.00 9.55
CA LYS A 142 3.11 5.54 8.36
C LYS A 142 2.93 4.60 7.17
N VAL A 143 2.80 5.16 5.96
CA VAL A 143 2.83 4.39 4.72
C VAL A 143 4.25 3.86 4.51
N VAL A 144 4.40 2.54 4.54
CA VAL A 144 5.68 1.85 4.32
C VAL A 144 5.77 1.20 2.95
N GLY A 145 4.65 1.11 2.22
CA GLY A 145 4.61 0.62 0.85
C GLY A 145 3.31 1.00 0.16
N GLN A 146 3.36 1.25 -1.14
CA GLN A 146 2.17 1.48 -1.96
C GLN A 146 2.39 0.97 -3.38
N SER A 147 1.32 0.48 -4.02
CA SER A 147 1.36 0.06 -5.42
C SER A 147 -0.02 0.08 -6.04
N TYR A 148 -0.06 0.21 -7.36
CA TYR A 148 -1.21 -0.19 -8.14
C TYR A 148 -1.22 -1.71 -8.31
N PHE A 149 -2.40 -2.30 -8.43
CA PHE A 149 -2.55 -3.75 -8.49
C PHE A 149 -3.63 -4.20 -9.47
N LYS A 150 -3.54 -5.48 -9.90
CA LYS A 150 -4.58 -6.16 -10.65
C LYS A 150 -5.68 -6.60 -9.68
N SER A 151 -6.82 -5.93 -9.70
CA SER A 151 -7.83 -6.03 -8.64
C SER A 151 -8.66 -7.32 -8.63
N GLN A 152 -8.69 -8.08 -9.73
CA GLN A 152 -9.66 -9.16 -9.90
C GLN A 152 -9.63 -10.23 -8.79
N LYS A 153 -8.45 -10.80 -8.50
CA LYS A 153 -8.32 -11.87 -7.47
C LYS A 153 -8.70 -11.34 -6.08
N LEU A 154 -8.16 -10.15 -5.71
CA LEU A 154 -8.44 -9.56 -4.40
C LEU A 154 -9.91 -9.11 -4.26
N ARG A 155 -10.52 -8.66 -5.36
CA ARG A 155 -11.93 -8.33 -5.43
C ARG A 155 -12.80 -9.56 -5.15
N SER A 156 -12.54 -10.69 -5.81
CA SER A 156 -13.26 -11.94 -5.58
C SER A 156 -13.15 -12.42 -4.14
N LEU A 157 -11.95 -12.36 -3.54
CA LEU A 157 -11.76 -12.68 -2.13
C LEU A 157 -12.61 -11.79 -1.23
N VAL A 158 -12.57 -10.47 -1.44
CA VAL A 158 -13.31 -9.50 -0.62
C VAL A 158 -14.82 -9.66 -0.78
N GLN A 159 -15.32 -9.93 -1.99
CA GLN A 159 -16.73 -10.25 -2.22
C GLN A 159 -17.18 -11.50 -1.45
N GLY A 160 -16.32 -12.51 -1.37
CA GLY A 160 -16.57 -13.71 -0.56
C GLY A 160 -16.58 -13.43 0.94
N LEU A 161 -15.77 -12.48 1.43
CA LEU A 161 -15.72 -12.08 2.85
C LEU A 161 -16.93 -11.23 3.27
N PHE A 162 -17.45 -10.39 2.36
CA PHE A 162 -18.58 -9.49 2.62
C PHE A 162 -19.79 -9.78 1.72
N PRO A 163 -20.40 -11.00 1.80
CA PRO A 163 -21.44 -11.43 0.84
C PRO A 163 -22.74 -10.61 0.92
N LYS A 164 -22.95 -9.87 2.01
CA LYS A 164 -24.14 -9.04 2.22
C LYS A 164 -23.89 -7.54 2.00
N ASP A 165 -22.65 -7.12 1.72
CA ASP A 165 -22.34 -5.72 1.45
C ASP A 165 -22.57 -5.41 -0.03
N GLU A 166 -23.64 -4.68 -0.32
CA GLU A 166 -24.03 -4.35 -1.70
C GLU A 166 -22.95 -3.56 -2.46
N LYS A 167 -22.19 -2.69 -1.77
CA LYS A 167 -21.12 -1.94 -2.42
C LYS A 167 -19.96 -2.86 -2.81
N ILE A 168 -19.61 -3.79 -1.92
CA ILE A 168 -18.56 -4.78 -2.20
C ILE A 168 -19.00 -5.73 -3.32
N GLN A 169 -20.26 -6.15 -3.35
CA GLN A 169 -20.75 -7.05 -4.41
C GLN A 169 -20.78 -6.40 -5.80
N LYS A 170 -20.79 -5.06 -5.87
CA LYS A 170 -20.76 -4.28 -7.13
C LYS A 170 -19.36 -3.83 -7.55
N LEU A 171 -18.33 -4.26 -6.87
CA LEU A 171 -16.92 -3.94 -7.20
C LEU A 171 -16.52 -4.38 -8.61
#